data_209fed1bccbda1c327f6faaa14d8a47b
#
_entry.id   209fed1bccbda1c327f6faaa14d8a47b
#
_cell.length_a   1.000
_cell.length_b   1.000
_cell.length_c   1.000
_cell.angle_alpha   90.00
_cell.angle_beta   90.00
_cell.angle_gamma   90.00
#
_symmetry.space_group_name_H-M   'P 1'
#
loop_
_entity.id
_entity.type
_entity.pdbx_description
1 polymer ?
#
loop_
_entity_poly.entity_id
_entity_poly.type
_entity_poly.pdbx_seq_one_letter_code
_entity_poly.pdbx_strand_id
1 'polypeptide(L)'
;MTETLTEIAEKYKDVAPNVNITYNFDSSGKLLTQISEGADCDLFISAAPKQMNAMDGSLIDDKDKNPDGLDLIVTDSRIDLLENKVTLAVPEGNPKGIESFDQLAELLKSGDVMLAIGNSDVPVGQYTEKIFAYYGLDEAALADSLTYGNNVKEVTTQVSEASADCGIIYATDACSAGLTVVDSATAEMCGQVIYPAAVLKGKKEEAAQAFLDYLQTADAMAVFESVGFSAAN
;
A
#
# COMPACT_ATOMS: atom_id res chain seq x y z
N MET A 1 0.20 -7.84 5.56
CA MET A 1 0.40 -6.99 6.76
C MET A 1 0.16 -7.76 8.06
N THR A 2 -0.97 -8.48 8.26
CA THR A 2 -1.27 -9.19 9.51
C THR A 2 -0.19 -10.21 9.88
N GLU A 3 0.12 -11.15 9.00
CA GLU A 3 1.15 -12.18 9.23
C GLU A 3 2.53 -11.55 9.43
N THR A 4 2.87 -10.56 8.62
CA THR A 4 4.13 -9.81 8.66
C THR A 4 4.36 -9.15 10.02
N LEU A 5 3.38 -8.39 10.52
CA LEU A 5 3.49 -7.73 11.82
C LEU A 5 3.53 -8.75 12.96
N THR A 6 2.80 -9.87 12.84
CA THR A 6 2.87 -10.94 13.84
C THR A 6 4.26 -11.56 13.91
N GLU A 7 4.90 -11.83 12.77
CA GLU A 7 6.28 -12.32 12.72
C GLU A 7 7.26 -11.31 13.32
N ILE A 8 7.10 -10.03 12.99
CA ILE A 8 7.96 -8.96 13.56
C ILE A 8 7.81 -8.88 15.07
N ALA A 9 6.58 -9.00 15.61
CA ALA A 9 6.38 -9.00 17.06
C ALA A 9 7.06 -10.20 17.76
N GLU A 10 7.07 -11.37 17.14
CA GLU A 10 7.80 -12.51 17.69
C GLU A 10 9.32 -12.25 17.73
N LYS A 11 9.88 -11.66 16.67
CA LYS A 11 11.30 -11.26 16.64
C LYS A 11 11.61 -10.16 17.70
N TYR A 12 10.67 -9.23 17.92
CA TYR A 12 10.84 -8.16 18.90
C TYR A 12 10.93 -8.66 20.34
N LYS A 13 10.41 -9.84 20.66
CA LYS A 13 10.55 -10.47 21.99
C LYS A 13 12.00 -10.72 22.38
N ASP A 14 12.89 -10.93 21.42
CA ASP A 14 14.33 -11.10 21.67
C ASP A 14 14.97 -9.77 22.12
N VAL A 15 14.43 -8.64 21.69
CA VAL A 15 14.89 -7.28 22.03
C VAL A 15 14.23 -6.78 23.32
N ALA A 16 12.93 -7.03 23.47
CA ALA A 16 12.11 -6.52 24.56
C ALA A 16 11.19 -7.63 25.14
N PRO A 17 11.76 -8.60 25.89
CA PRO A 17 11.02 -9.80 26.35
C PRO A 17 9.85 -9.51 27.32
N ASN A 18 9.83 -8.32 27.91
CA ASN A 18 8.77 -7.89 28.83
C ASN A 18 7.64 -7.10 28.14
N VAL A 19 7.76 -6.86 26.82
CA VAL A 19 6.73 -6.16 26.03
C VAL A 19 5.80 -7.19 25.41
N ASN A 20 4.51 -7.03 25.61
CA ASN A 20 3.49 -7.83 24.96
C ASN A 20 2.77 -6.96 23.92
N ILE A 21 2.83 -7.33 22.65
CA ILE A 21 2.18 -6.64 21.55
C ILE A 21 0.88 -7.35 21.23
N THR A 22 -0.20 -6.61 21.18
CA THR A 22 -1.52 -7.08 20.74
C THR A 22 -1.95 -6.26 19.54
N TYR A 23 -2.60 -6.89 18.59
CA TYR A 23 -3.01 -6.25 17.34
C TYR A 23 -4.53 -6.18 17.21
N ASN A 24 -4.98 -5.10 16.59
CA ASN A 24 -6.31 -4.98 16.01
C ASN A 24 -6.15 -4.69 14.52
N PHE A 25 -6.61 -5.60 13.66
CA PHE A 25 -6.52 -5.49 12.22
C PHE A 25 -7.89 -5.24 11.62
N ASP A 26 -8.06 -4.07 11.02
CA ASP A 26 -9.25 -3.72 10.23
C ASP A 26 -8.85 -2.66 9.18
N SER A 27 -9.79 -2.14 8.41
CA SER A 27 -9.53 -1.00 7.53
C SER A 27 -9.11 0.22 8.35
N SER A 28 -8.17 1.02 7.80
CA SER A 28 -7.67 2.21 8.50
C SER A 28 -8.77 3.19 8.91
N GLY A 29 -9.86 3.27 8.13
CA GLY A 29 -11.02 4.09 8.47
C GLY A 29 -11.78 3.60 9.69
N LYS A 30 -12.01 2.28 9.81
CA LYS A 30 -12.66 1.70 10.99
C LYS A 30 -11.79 1.83 12.23
N LEU A 31 -10.47 1.61 12.09
CA LEU A 31 -9.53 1.79 13.19
C LEU A 31 -9.50 3.25 13.66
N LEU A 32 -9.49 4.21 12.74
CA LEU A 32 -9.61 5.63 13.07
C LEU A 32 -10.88 5.91 13.90
N THR A 33 -12.03 5.38 13.46
CA THR A 33 -13.29 5.54 14.20
C THR A 33 -13.19 4.96 15.61
N GLN A 34 -12.69 3.72 15.77
CA GLN A 34 -12.53 3.10 17.08
C GLN A 34 -11.60 3.91 17.99
N ILE A 35 -10.48 4.40 17.47
CA ILE A 35 -9.53 5.23 18.23
C ILE A 35 -10.18 6.56 18.64
N SER A 36 -10.90 7.22 17.76
CA SER A 36 -11.60 8.48 18.05
C SER A 36 -12.73 8.31 19.08
N GLU A 37 -13.32 7.12 19.15
CA GLU A 37 -14.32 6.73 20.14
C GLU A 37 -13.70 6.26 21.48
N GLY A 38 -12.36 6.24 21.59
CA GLY A 38 -11.64 5.97 22.83
C GLY A 38 -11.14 4.53 22.98
N ALA A 39 -11.03 3.76 21.91
CA ALA A 39 -10.38 2.46 21.97
C ALA A 39 -8.90 2.61 22.34
N ASP A 40 -8.40 1.74 23.22
CA ASP A 40 -6.98 1.70 23.57
C ASP A 40 -6.13 1.37 22.33
N CYS A 41 -5.21 2.27 22.03
CA CYS A 41 -4.23 2.12 20.95
C CYS A 41 -2.94 2.86 21.33
N ASP A 42 -1.80 2.18 21.25
CA ASP A 42 -0.50 2.76 21.59
C ASP A 42 0.27 3.14 20.31
N LEU A 43 0.05 2.42 19.19
CA LEU A 43 0.68 2.63 17.89
C LEU A 43 -0.33 2.39 16.77
N PHE A 44 -0.43 3.29 15.82
CA PHE A 44 -1.29 3.16 14.65
C PHE A 44 -0.45 3.13 13.36
N ILE A 45 -0.73 2.16 12.50
CA ILE A 45 -0.18 2.07 11.15
C ILE A 45 -1.36 2.17 10.18
N SER A 46 -1.34 3.15 9.31
CA SER A 46 -2.40 3.40 8.34
C SER A 46 -1.97 2.95 6.93
N ALA A 47 -2.91 2.40 6.17
CA ALA A 47 -2.69 2.06 4.76
C ALA A 47 -2.74 3.30 3.84
N ALA A 48 -3.02 4.49 4.39
CA ALA A 48 -3.02 5.74 3.64
C ALA A 48 -2.78 6.94 4.56
N PRO A 49 -2.19 8.04 4.07
CA PRO A 49 -1.95 9.26 4.85
C PRO A 49 -3.23 9.92 5.37
N LYS A 50 -4.36 9.75 4.68
CA LYS A 50 -5.63 10.40 5.02
C LYS A 50 -6.07 10.14 6.47
N GLN A 51 -6.04 8.90 6.92
CA GLN A 51 -6.50 8.53 8.27
C GLN A 51 -5.50 8.97 9.34
N MET A 52 -4.22 8.97 9.02
CA MET A 52 -3.18 9.51 9.91
C MET A 52 -3.31 11.03 10.05
N ASN A 53 -3.54 11.75 8.95
CA ASN A 53 -3.76 13.19 8.94
C ASN A 53 -4.93 13.60 9.84
N ALA A 54 -6.01 12.81 9.82
CA ALA A 54 -7.22 13.10 10.59
C ALA A 54 -7.02 13.06 12.11
N MET A 55 -5.91 12.49 12.60
CA MET A 55 -5.56 12.41 14.03
C MET A 55 -4.37 13.31 14.42
N ASP A 56 -3.78 14.01 13.45
CA ASP A 56 -2.56 14.79 13.65
C ASP A 56 -2.89 16.22 14.09
N GLY A 57 -2.56 16.54 15.34
CA GLY A 57 -2.79 17.88 15.91
C GLY A 57 -2.06 19.00 15.18
N SER A 58 -0.96 18.70 14.46
CA SER A 58 -0.27 19.71 13.63
C SER A 58 -1.10 20.16 12.42
N LEU A 59 -2.13 19.40 12.07
CA LEU A 59 -3.05 19.64 10.95
C LEU A 59 -4.43 20.11 11.42
N ILE A 60 -4.60 20.51 12.68
CA ILE A 60 -5.89 20.83 13.29
C ILE A 60 -6.60 22.01 12.61
N ASP A 61 -5.85 22.92 12.01
CA ASP A 61 -6.38 24.09 11.28
C ASP A 61 -6.69 23.78 9.79
N ASP A 62 -6.23 22.63 9.28
CA ASP A 62 -6.49 22.16 7.92
C ASP A 62 -7.71 21.23 7.92
N LYS A 63 -8.90 21.78 7.68
CA LYS A 63 -10.16 21.03 7.73
C LYS A 63 -10.32 20.00 6.61
N ASP A 64 -9.53 20.07 5.57
CA ASP A 64 -9.52 19.02 4.50
C ASP A 64 -8.75 17.78 4.96
N LYS A 65 -7.74 17.97 5.81
CA LYS A 65 -6.89 16.87 6.32
C LYS A 65 -7.34 16.37 7.69
N ASN A 66 -7.73 17.27 8.60
CA ASN A 66 -8.19 16.95 9.95
C ASN A 66 -9.56 17.60 10.20
N PRO A 67 -10.64 17.04 9.62
CA PRO A 67 -11.98 17.65 9.67
C PRO A 67 -12.54 17.76 11.08
N ASP A 68 -12.27 16.79 11.94
CA ASP A 68 -12.80 16.70 13.30
C ASP A 68 -11.91 17.41 14.33
N GLY A 69 -10.74 17.90 13.93
CA GLY A 69 -9.80 18.60 14.80
C GLY A 69 -9.19 17.70 15.87
N LEU A 70 -8.96 16.44 15.57
CA LEU A 70 -8.37 15.48 16.50
C LEU A 70 -6.87 15.74 16.71
N ASP A 71 -6.40 15.49 17.93
CA ASP A 71 -5.01 15.57 18.32
C ASP A 71 -4.64 14.34 19.16
N LEU A 72 -4.54 13.18 18.51
CA LEU A 72 -4.42 11.87 19.15
C LEU A 72 -3.04 11.25 18.99
N ILE A 73 -2.24 11.68 18.03
CA ILE A 73 -0.88 11.15 17.84
C ILE A 73 0.18 12.06 18.45
N VAL A 74 1.28 11.47 18.83
CA VAL A 74 2.53 12.19 19.15
C VAL A 74 3.13 12.63 17.82
N THR A 75 2.93 13.89 17.44
CA THR A 75 3.26 14.42 16.10
C THR A 75 4.70 14.12 15.68
N ASP A 76 5.66 14.27 16.59
CA ASP A 76 7.07 14.03 16.32
C ASP A 76 7.42 12.54 16.10
N SER A 77 6.50 11.62 16.45
CA SER A 77 6.67 10.18 16.21
C SER A 77 6.21 9.75 14.82
N ARG A 78 5.47 10.62 14.12
CA ARG A 78 4.91 10.28 12.81
C ARG A 78 6.00 10.11 11.77
N ILE A 79 5.98 8.95 11.11
CA ILE A 79 6.88 8.62 10.02
C ILE A 79 6.11 8.01 8.85
N ASP A 80 6.63 8.13 7.66
CA ASP A 80 6.24 7.31 6.52
C ASP A 80 7.04 6.01 6.62
N LEU A 81 6.39 4.95 7.14
CA LEU A 81 7.07 3.69 7.49
C LEU A 81 7.34 2.83 6.26
N LEU A 82 6.31 2.60 5.45
CA LEU A 82 6.38 1.71 4.29
C LEU A 82 5.79 2.38 3.05
N GLU A 83 6.29 1.96 1.91
CA GLU A 83 5.69 2.20 0.61
C GLU A 83 5.26 0.88 -0.03
N ASN A 84 4.06 0.84 -0.60
CA ASN A 84 3.67 -0.22 -1.52
C ASN A 84 3.82 0.31 -2.95
N LYS A 85 4.36 -0.49 -3.85
CA LYS A 85 4.53 -0.08 -5.25
C LYS A 85 3.32 -0.50 -6.08
N VAL A 86 2.87 0.38 -6.96
CA VAL A 86 1.99 0.00 -8.08
C VAL A 86 2.89 -0.60 -9.15
N THR A 87 2.61 -1.83 -9.56
CA THR A 87 3.51 -2.61 -10.41
C THR A 87 2.82 -3.13 -11.65
N LEU A 88 3.61 -3.38 -12.67
CA LEU A 88 3.22 -4.14 -13.85
C LEU A 88 3.63 -5.60 -13.63
N ALA A 89 2.63 -6.46 -13.47
CA ALA A 89 2.83 -7.88 -13.27
C ALA A 89 2.41 -8.68 -14.50
N VAL A 90 3.09 -9.79 -14.74
CA VAL A 90 2.85 -10.69 -15.87
C VAL A 90 2.65 -12.11 -15.40
N PRO A 91 1.92 -12.95 -16.16
CA PRO A 91 1.78 -14.37 -15.87
C PRO A 91 3.10 -15.12 -16.03
N GLU A 92 3.13 -16.36 -15.57
CA GLU A 92 4.29 -17.24 -15.69
C GLU A 92 4.78 -17.31 -17.14
N GLY A 93 6.10 -17.17 -17.32
CA GLY A 93 6.76 -17.23 -18.60
C GLY A 93 6.63 -15.97 -19.46
N ASN A 94 5.85 -14.97 -19.04
CA ASN A 94 5.69 -13.70 -19.77
C ASN A 94 5.53 -13.88 -21.30
N PRO A 95 4.44 -14.49 -21.79
CA PRO A 95 4.32 -14.88 -23.20
C PRO A 95 4.41 -13.74 -24.19
N LYS A 96 4.09 -12.51 -23.76
CA LYS A 96 4.13 -11.29 -24.57
C LYS A 96 5.47 -10.55 -24.52
N GLY A 97 6.39 -11.00 -23.64
CA GLY A 97 7.70 -10.34 -23.48
C GLY A 97 7.59 -8.90 -23.01
N ILE A 98 6.64 -8.61 -22.10
CA ILE A 98 6.42 -7.25 -21.57
C ILE A 98 7.47 -6.97 -20.51
N GLU A 99 8.21 -5.87 -20.64
CA GLU A 99 9.34 -5.55 -19.77
C GLU A 99 9.19 -4.21 -19.01
N SER A 100 8.30 -3.32 -19.47
CA SER A 100 8.15 -1.99 -18.87
C SER A 100 6.78 -1.35 -19.13
N PHE A 101 6.45 -0.32 -18.36
CA PHE A 101 5.29 0.53 -18.62
C PHE A 101 5.40 1.28 -19.94
N ASP A 102 6.62 1.69 -20.35
CA ASP A 102 6.86 2.34 -21.65
C ASP A 102 6.45 1.42 -22.80
N GLN A 103 6.89 0.16 -22.74
CA GLN A 103 6.53 -0.84 -23.75
C GLN A 103 5.02 -1.15 -23.71
N LEU A 104 4.43 -1.28 -22.50
CA LEU A 104 3.00 -1.50 -22.33
C LEU A 104 2.18 -0.41 -23.02
N ALA A 105 2.59 0.87 -22.87
CA ALA A 105 1.89 1.99 -23.49
C ALA A 105 1.85 1.88 -25.03
N GLU A 106 2.91 1.38 -25.66
CA GLU A 106 2.92 1.17 -27.11
C GLU A 106 2.10 -0.05 -27.53
N LEU A 107 2.15 -1.15 -26.75
CA LEU A 107 1.34 -2.35 -27.00
C LEU A 107 -0.16 -2.07 -26.85
N LEU A 108 -0.56 -1.23 -25.92
CA LEU A 108 -1.96 -0.81 -25.75
C LEU A 108 -2.44 0.01 -26.97
N LYS A 109 -1.62 0.93 -27.46
CA LYS A 109 -1.94 1.74 -28.67
C LYS A 109 -2.11 0.88 -29.93
N SER A 110 -1.34 -0.21 -30.03
CA SER A 110 -1.45 -1.15 -31.16
C SER A 110 -2.57 -2.18 -31.01
N GLY A 111 -3.13 -2.36 -29.82
CA GLY A 111 -4.15 -3.37 -29.54
C GLY A 111 -3.59 -4.80 -29.42
N ASP A 112 -2.28 -4.94 -29.18
CA ASP A 112 -1.60 -6.24 -29.16
C ASP A 112 -1.52 -6.89 -27.76
N VAL A 113 -2.14 -6.27 -26.74
CA VAL A 113 -2.08 -6.71 -25.34
C VAL A 113 -3.42 -6.61 -24.66
N MET A 114 -3.74 -7.57 -23.79
CA MET A 114 -4.84 -7.52 -22.85
C MET A 114 -4.31 -7.17 -21.46
N LEU A 115 -4.69 -6.00 -20.96
CA LEU A 115 -4.30 -5.50 -19.65
C LEU A 115 -5.44 -5.64 -18.63
N ALA A 116 -5.18 -6.28 -17.50
CA ALA A 116 -6.09 -6.33 -16.37
C ALA A 116 -5.87 -5.12 -15.44
N ILE A 117 -6.95 -4.41 -15.11
CA ILE A 117 -6.93 -3.24 -14.22
C ILE A 117 -8.10 -3.26 -13.22
N GLY A 118 -7.96 -2.55 -12.10
CA GLY A 118 -9.10 -2.24 -11.24
C GLY A 118 -10.03 -1.23 -11.92
N ASN A 119 -11.34 -1.34 -11.69
CA ASN A 119 -12.24 -0.28 -12.10
C ASN A 119 -12.02 1.01 -11.26
N SER A 120 -12.67 2.12 -11.62
CA SER A 120 -12.50 3.44 -10.97
C SER A 120 -12.82 3.47 -9.46
N ASP A 121 -13.63 2.52 -8.97
CA ASP A 121 -13.96 2.41 -7.54
C ASP A 121 -12.89 1.65 -6.75
N VAL A 122 -11.98 0.98 -7.44
CA VAL A 122 -10.87 0.22 -6.82
C VAL A 122 -9.64 1.14 -6.67
N PRO A 123 -9.00 1.22 -5.49
CA PRO A 123 -7.84 2.09 -5.30
C PRO A 123 -6.72 1.90 -6.32
N VAL A 124 -6.39 0.65 -6.70
CA VAL A 124 -5.37 0.41 -7.73
C VAL A 124 -5.81 0.88 -9.12
N GLY A 125 -7.13 0.91 -9.41
CA GLY A 125 -7.68 1.49 -10.63
C GLY A 125 -7.45 2.99 -10.71
N GLN A 126 -7.62 3.72 -9.60
CA GLN A 126 -7.33 5.15 -9.52
C GLN A 126 -5.84 5.48 -9.75
N TYR A 127 -4.94 4.59 -9.36
CA TYR A 127 -3.52 4.72 -9.72
C TYR A 127 -3.29 4.42 -11.21
N THR A 128 -4.02 3.45 -11.77
CA THR A 128 -3.97 3.13 -13.21
C THR A 128 -4.42 4.32 -14.07
N GLU A 129 -5.51 5.01 -13.69
CA GLU A 129 -5.96 6.24 -14.37
C GLU A 129 -4.85 7.30 -14.42
N LYS A 130 -4.09 7.47 -13.33
CA LYS A 130 -2.95 8.40 -13.31
C LYS A 130 -1.82 7.94 -14.23
N ILE A 131 -1.51 6.63 -14.27
CA ILE A 131 -0.51 6.07 -15.19
C ILE A 131 -0.96 6.30 -16.63
N PHE A 132 -2.22 6.09 -16.96
CA PHE A 132 -2.76 6.37 -18.29
C PHE A 132 -2.63 7.86 -18.65
N ALA A 133 -2.98 8.75 -17.70
CA ALA A 133 -2.79 10.19 -17.91
C ALA A 133 -1.33 10.57 -18.15
N TYR A 134 -0.38 9.97 -17.42
CA TYR A 134 1.06 10.18 -17.62
C TYR A 134 1.52 9.81 -19.03
N TYR A 135 1.03 8.69 -19.59
CA TYR A 135 1.35 8.25 -20.94
C TYR A 135 0.46 8.84 -22.03
N GLY A 136 -0.49 9.71 -21.68
CA GLY A 136 -1.46 10.28 -22.63
C GLY A 136 -2.37 9.23 -23.27
N LEU A 137 -2.69 8.16 -22.54
CA LEU A 137 -3.60 7.10 -22.97
C LEU A 137 -5.05 7.46 -22.63
N ASP A 138 -5.95 7.24 -23.58
CA ASP A 138 -7.40 7.38 -23.38
C ASP A 138 -7.99 6.01 -23.10
N GLU A 139 -8.43 5.78 -21.86
CA GLU A 139 -9.01 4.50 -21.42
C GLU A 139 -10.20 4.06 -22.29
N ALA A 140 -11.04 5.01 -22.71
CA ALA A 140 -12.19 4.69 -23.54
C ALA A 140 -11.78 4.19 -24.95
N ALA A 141 -10.67 4.70 -25.48
CA ALA A 141 -10.10 4.24 -26.75
C ALA A 141 -9.42 2.87 -26.64
N LEU A 142 -9.07 2.44 -25.43
CA LEU A 142 -8.37 1.17 -25.14
C LEU A 142 -9.33 0.06 -24.70
N ALA A 143 -10.65 0.28 -24.70
CA ALA A 143 -11.62 -0.63 -24.10
C ALA A 143 -11.52 -2.10 -24.57
N ASP A 144 -11.14 -2.34 -25.82
CA ASP A 144 -10.94 -3.68 -26.38
C ASP A 144 -9.65 -4.37 -25.89
N SER A 145 -8.74 -3.63 -25.27
CA SER A 145 -7.46 -4.09 -24.71
C SER A 145 -7.47 -4.14 -23.18
N LEU A 146 -8.62 -3.86 -22.54
CA LEU A 146 -8.73 -3.80 -21.09
C LEU A 146 -9.72 -4.83 -20.56
N THR A 147 -9.38 -5.41 -19.41
CA THR A 147 -10.31 -6.18 -18.58
C THR A 147 -10.31 -5.63 -17.17
N TYR A 148 -11.47 -5.64 -16.51
CA TYR A 148 -11.67 -4.96 -15.24
C TYR A 148 -11.92 -5.94 -14.10
N GLY A 149 -11.31 -5.67 -12.94
CA GLY A 149 -11.63 -6.31 -11.67
C GLY A 149 -12.39 -5.35 -10.74
N ASN A 150 -13.30 -5.88 -9.94
CA ASN A 150 -14.03 -5.12 -8.91
C ASN A 150 -13.22 -4.97 -7.61
N ASN A 151 -12.06 -5.58 -7.55
CA ASN A 151 -11.07 -5.46 -6.48
C ASN A 151 -9.71 -5.96 -7.02
N VAL A 152 -8.62 -5.63 -6.31
CA VAL A 152 -7.26 -6.00 -6.73
C VAL A 152 -7.07 -7.52 -6.83
N LYS A 153 -7.77 -8.30 -6.01
CA LYS A 153 -7.67 -9.77 -6.06
C LYS A 153 -8.19 -10.35 -7.37
N GLU A 154 -9.29 -9.78 -7.91
CA GLU A 154 -9.80 -10.19 -9.23
C GLU A 154 -8.80 -9.85 -10.33
N VAL A 155 -8.19 -8.65 -10.30
CA VAL A 155 -7.13 -8.27 -11.24
C VAL A 155 -5.96 -9.25 -11.16
N THR A 156 -5.48 -9.54 -9.95
CA THR A 156 -4.39 -10.50 -9.71
C THR A 156 -4.74 -11.90 -10.25
N THR A 157 -5.97 -12.35 -10.05
CA THR A 157 -6.46 -13.64 -10.56
C THR A 157 -6.45 -13.68 -12.08
N GLN A 158 -6.91 -12.62 -12.76
CA GLN A 158 -6.89 -12.54 -14.22
C GLN A 158 -5.48 -12.68 -14.80
N VAL A 159 -4.47 -12.12 -14.13
CA VAL A 159 -3.06 -12.27 -14.52
C VAL A 159 -2.55 -13.67 -14.21
N SER A 160 -2.79 -14.21 -13.01
CA SER A 160 -2.28 -15.53 -12.61
C SER A 160 -2.88 -16.66 -13.42
N GLU A 161 -4.11 -16.53 -13.90
CA GLU A 161 -4.77 -17.50 -14.78
C GLU A 161 -4.49 -17.26 -16.27
N ALA A 162 -3.64 -16.27 -16.60
CA ALA A 162 -3.30 -15.84 -17.96
C ALA A 162 -4.54 -15.53 -18.83
N SER A 163 -5.64 -15.07 -18.22
CA SER A 163 -6.79 -14.51 -18.92
C SER A 163 -6.55 -13.07 -19.37
N ALA A 164 -5.51 -12.43 -18.82
CA ALA A 164 -4.91 -11.19 -19.31
C ALA A 164 -3.40 -11.41 -19.51
N ASP A 165 -2.79 -10.65 -20.41
CA ASP A 165 -1.36 -10.74 -20.72
C ASP A 165 -0.49 -10.06 -19.64
N CYS A 166 -1.06 -9.09 -18.92
CA CYS A 166 -0.43 -8.39 -17.80
C CYS A 166 -1.50 -7.72 -16.94
N GLY A 167 -1.09 -7.16 -15.79
CA GLY A 167 -1.97 -6.40 -14.92
C GLY A 167 -1.26 -5.35 -14.11
N ILE A 168 -1.99 -4.28 -13.78
CA ILE A 168 -1.52 -3.24 -12.86
C ILE A 168 -2.09 -3.56 -11.48
N ILE A 169 -1.21 -3.97 -10.57
CA ILE A 169 -1.54 -4.38 -9.20
C ILE A 169 -0.49 -3.85 -8.22
N TYR A 170 -0.68 -4.08 -6.93
CA TYR A 170 0.36 -3.74 -5.96
C TYR A 170 1.44 -4.84 -5.89
N ALA A 171 2.67 -4.44 -5.55
CA ALA A 171 3.79 -5.36 -5.35
C ALA A 171 3.47 -6.45 -4.31
N THR A 172 2.74 -6.11 -3.25
CA THR A 172 2.29 -7.07 -2.24
C THR A 172 1.33 -8.12 -2.78
N ASP A 173 0.45 -7.74 -3.72
CA ASP A 173 -0.49 -8.67 -4.37
C ASP A 173 0.25 -9.58 -5.36
N ALA A 174 1.17 -9.00 -6.13
CA ALA A 174 2.02 -9.76 -7.04
C ALA A 174 2.87 -10.80 -6.28
N CYS A 175 3.51 -10.38 -5.18
CA CYS A 175 4.29 -11.27 -4.32
C CYS A 175 3.44 -12.41 -3.75
N SER A 176 2.26 -12.09 -3.20
CA SER A 176 1.33 -13.08 -2.63
C SER A 176 0.84 -14.11 -3.65
N ALA A 177 0.70 -13.71 -4.91
CA ALA A 177 0.27 -14.58 -6.00
C ALA A 177 1.42 -15.27 -6.75
N GLY A 178 2.68 -14.99 -6.36
CA GLY A 178 3.86 -15.54 -7.03
C GLY A 178 4.03 -15.05 -8.48
N LEU A 179 3.48 -13.88 -8.81
CA LEU A 179 3.58 -13.27 -10.13
C LEU A 179 4.93 -12.58 -10.33
N THR A 180 5.38 -12.54 -11.57
CA THR A 180 6.57 -11.78 -11.93
C THR A 180 6.23 -10.31 -12.10
N VAL A 181 6.86 -9.45 -11.31
CA VAL A 181 6.84 -8.00 -11.51
C VAL A 181 7.94 -7.66 -12.52
N VAL A 182 7.56 -7.01 -13.61
CA VAL A 182 8.49 -6.59 -14.68
C VAL A 182 8.84 -5.12 -14.59
N ASP A 183 7.98 -4.29 -13.97
CA ASP A 183 8.24 -2.87 -13.77
C ASP A 183 7.42 -2.33 -12.58
N SER A 184 7.84 -1.18 -12.05
CA SER A 184 7.15 -0.46 -10.97
C SER A 184 6.91 0.98 -11.36
N ALA A 185 5.68 1.46 -11.16
CA ALA A 185 5.34 2.85 -11.43
C ALA A 185 6.14 3.80 -10.53
N THR A 186 6.63 4.88 -11.11
CA THR A 186 7.32 5.94 -10.37
C THR A 186 6.33 6.88 -9.68
N ALA A 187 6.83 7.66 -8.72
CA ALA A 187 6.02 8.70 -8.07
C ALA A 187 5.47 9.74 -9.07
N GLU A 188 6.17 9.99 -10.19
CA GLU A 188 5.71 10.88 -11.25
C GLU A 188 4.53 10.31 -12.05
N MET A 189 4.49 8.97 -12.21
CA MET A 189 3.41 8.30 -12.94
C MET A 189 2.10 8.32 -12.17
N CYS A 190 2.11 8.00 -10.87
CA CYS A 190 0.86 7.81 -10.14
C CYS A 190 0.85 8.32 -8.69
N GLY A 191 1.96 8.84 -8.18
CA GLY A 191 2.16 9.14 -6.76
C GLY A 191 2.64 7.91 -5.99
N GLN A 192 2.76 8.07 -4.68
CA GLN A 192 3.25 7.02 -3.78
C GLN A 192 2.11 6.42 -2.95
N VAL A 193 2.19 5.12 -2.67
CA VAL A 193 1.26 4.41 -1.78
C VAL A 193 1.92 4.28 -0.41
N ILE A 194 1.81 5.32 0.40
CA ILE A 194 2.48 5.44 1.69
C ILE A 194 1.63 4.85 2.83
N TYR A 195 2.30 4.13 3.71
CA TYR A 195 1.78 3.60 4.96
C TYR A 195 2.44 4.33 6.14
N PRO A 196 1.88 5.44 6.61
CA PRO A 196 2.41 6.15 7.75
C PRO A 196 2.14 5.39 9.04
N ALA A 197 3.04 5.58 10.02
CA ALA A 197 2.91 5.09 11.38
C ALA A 197 3.14 6.22 12.37
N ALA A 198 2.46 6.15 13.52
CA ALA A 198 2.67 7.10 14.62
C ALA A 198 2.29 6.47 15.97
N VAL A 199 2.97 6.93 17.01
CA VAL A 199 2.61 6.65 18.40
C VAL A 199 1.39 7.47 18.78
N LEU A 200 0.42 6.88 19.49
CA LEU A 200 -0.71 7.61 20.06
C LEU A 200 -0.35 8.17 21.44
N LYS A 201 -0.92 9.33 21.76
CA LYS A 201 -0.81 9.96 23.08
C LYS A 201 -1.45 9.07 24.14
N GLY A 202 -0.69 8.72 25.18
CA GLY A 202 -1.19 7.80 26.20
C GLY A 202 -0.17 7.46 27.27
N LYS A 203 -0.34 6.32 27.91
CA LYS A 203 0.49 5.90 29.05
C LYS A 203 1.72 5.08 28.64
N LYS A 204 1.79 4.64 27.39
CA LYS A 204 2.83 3.70 26.92
C LYS A 204 3.65 4.27 25.75
N GLU A 205 3.71 5.60 25.60
CA GLU A 205 4.38 6.27 24.48
C GLU A 205 5.82 5.81 24.31
N GLU A 206 6.59 5.64 25.39
CA GLU A 206 7.99 5.18 25.33
C GLU A 206 8.09 3.75 24.75
N ALA A 207 7.24 2.84 25.20
CA ALA A 207 7.25 1.46 24.71
C ALA A 207 6.76 1.38 23.25
N ALA A 208 5.75 2.17 22.88
CA ALA A 208 5.26 2.27 21.52
C ALA A 208 6.29 2.87 20.58
N GLN A 209 7.02 3.91 21.02
CA GLN A 209 8.12 4.49 20.26
C GLN A 209 9.25 3.49 20.04
N ALA A 210 9.65 2.75 21.08
CA ALA A 210 10.69 1.73 20.96
C ALA A 210 10.30 0.62 19.94
N PHE A 211 9.02 0.25 19.87
CA PHE A 211 8.56 -0.68 18.86
C PHE A 211 8.52 -0.03 17.46
N LEU A 212 8.10 1.22 17.35
CA LEU A 212 8.12 1.97 16.08
C LEU A 212 9.55 2.11 15.54
N ASP A 213 10.53 2.35 16.43
CA ASP A 213 11.95 2.40 16.05
C ASP A 213 12.44 1.03 15.58
N TYR A 214 12.00 -0.05 16.24
CA TYR A 214 12.34 -1.40 15.82
C TYR A 214 11.78 -1.74 14.43
N LEU A 215 10.56 -1.29 14.09
CA LEU A 215 9.96 -1.49 12.76
C LEU A 215 10.83 -0.92 11.62
N GLN A 216 11.68 0.07 11.91
CA GLN A 216 12.61 0.68 10.95
C GLN A 216 13.97 -0.02 10.85
N THR A 217 14.24 -1.01 11.71
CA THR A 217 15.49 -1.77 11.64
C THR A 217 15.56 -2.65 10.40
N ALA A 218 16.77 -3.00 9.98
CA ALA A 218 17.00 -3.89 8.84
C ALA A 218 16.30 -5.25 9.02
N ASP A 219 16.25 -5.78 10.25
CA ASP A 219 15.63 -7.07 10.56
C ASP A 219 14.11 -7.03 10.38
N ALA A 220 13.43 -5.98 10.84
CA ALA A 220 12.00 -5.79 10.65
C ALA A 220 11.68 -5.44 9.19
N MET A 221 12.49 -4.59 8.57
CA MET A 221 12.31 -4.19 7.18
C MET A 221 12.43 -5.37 6.21
N ALA A 222 13.38 -6.29 6.45
CA ALA A 222 13.51 -7.52 5.64
C ALA A 222 12.23 -8.38 5.65
N VAL A 223 11.46 -8.38 6.76
CA VAL A 223 10.17 -9.09 6.80
C VAL A 223 9.11 -8.37 5.95
N PHE A 224 9.07 -7.04 5.98
CA PHE A 224 8.18 -6.27 5.11
C PHE A 224 8.53 -6.44 3.63
N GLU A 225 9.82 -6.41 3.30
CA GLU A 225 10.31 -6.58 1.92
C GLU A 225 10.00 -7.97 1.38
N SER A 226 10.04 -9.02 2.21
CA SER A 226 9.72 -10.39 1.82
C SER A 226 8.29 -10.56 1.30
N VAL A 227 7.38 -9.63 1.61
CA VAL A 227 5.99 -9.63 1.16
C VAL A 227 5.67 -8.49 0.19
N GLY A 228 6.69 -7.79 -0.35
CA GLY A 228 6.54 -6.81 -1.42
C GLY A 228 6.40 -5.35 -0.97
N PHE A 229 6.52 -5.03 0.32
CA PHE A 229 6.68 -3.64 0.76
C PHE A 229 8.12 -3.15 0.55
N SER A 230 8.32 -1.86 0.55
CA SER A 230 9.63 -1.23 0.66
C SER A 230 9.62 -0.17 1.76
N ALA A 231 10.80 0.20 2.26
CA ALA A 231 10.90 1.38 3.12
C ALA A 231 10.41 2.61 2.36
N ALA A 232 9.65 3.48 3.01
CA ALA A 232 9.33 4.78 2.43
C ALA A 232 10.57 5.68 2.48
N ASN A 233 10.86 6.38 1.36
CA ASN A 233 12.00 7.31 1.22
C ASN A 233 11.51 8.75 1.23
#